data_dc44da5ed21d41f27d482bd23c6a1648
#
_entry.id   dc44da5ed21d41f27d482bd23c6a1648
#
_cell.length_a   1.000
_cell.length_b   1.000
_cell.length_c   1.000
_cell.angle_alpha   90.00
_cell.angle_beta   90.00
_cell.angle_gamma   90.00
#
_symmetry.space_group_name_H-M   'P 1'
#
loop_
_entity.id
_entity.type
_entity.pdbx_description
1 polymer ?
#
loop_
_entity_poly.entity_id
_entity_poly.type
_entity_poly.pdbx_seq_one_letter_code
_entity_poly.pdbx_strand_id
1 'polypeptide(L)'
;MSEPVRSESRTQAPNSSWWLPVLVTLGLAATGCGNFVYAIQVNSASAKLEEARSLGAEQYAPYEYWFAYEHIEKAQSEASEADYSDAVKLAEVGEEYADKAIKLARDAHRGAGR
;
A
#
# COMPACT_ATOMS: atom_id res chain seq x y z
N MET A 1 0.49 31.07 73.58
CA MET A 1 -0.56 30.96 72.54
C MET A 1 0.07 30.39 71.31
N SER A 2 -0.14 29.11 71.07
CA SER A 2 0.34 28.44 69.88
C SER A 2 -0.80 28.34 68.87
N GLU A 3 -0.64 28.97 67.72
CA GLU A 3 -1.58 28.83 66.63
C GLU A 3 -1.48 27.43 66.03
N PRO A 4 -2.61 26.80 65.68
CA PRO A 4 -2.57 25.51 65.02
C PRO A 4 -2.07 25.70 63.60
N VAL A 5 -0.98 24.96 63.27
CA VAL A 5 -0.50 24.87 61.93
C VAL A 5 -1.54 24.13 61.11
N ARG A 6 -2.22 24.86 60.21
CA ARG A 6 -3.16 24.30 59.24
C ARG A 6 -2.32 23.52 58.20
N SER A 7 -2.28 22.22 58.31
CA SER A 7 -1.76 21.39 57.23
C SER A 7 -2.69 21.45 56.04
N GLU A 8 -2.40 22.32 55.10
CA GLU A 8 -3.02 22.30 53.79
C GLU A 8 -2.53 21.04 53.08
N SER A 9 -3.36 20.02 53.11
CA SER A 9 -3.20 18.89 52.21
C SER A 9 -3.45 19.39 50.80
N ARG A 10 -2.38 19.79 50.10
CA ARG A 10 -2.42 19.97 48.64
C ARG A 10 -2.81 18.64 48.02
N THR A 11 -4.07 18.54 47.70
CA THR A 11 -4.52 17.52 46.77
C THR A 11 -3.86 17.82 45.42
N GLN A 12 -2.71 17.20 45.17
CA GLN A 12 -2.12 17.23 43.83
C GLN A 12 -3.11 16.52 42.92
N ALA A 13 -3.76 17.29 42.07
CA ALA A 13 -4.51 16.73 40.97
C ALA A 13 -3.53 15.84 40.13
N PRO A 14 -3.90 14.61 39.79
CA PRO A 14 -3.07 13.79 38.97
C PRO A 14 -2.82 14.51 37.65
N ASN A 15 -1.55 14.75 37.34
CA ASN A 15 -1.15 15.33 36.07
C ASN A 15 -1.58 14.39 34.98
N SER A 16 -2.73 14.65 34.35
CA SER A 16 -3.30 13.85 33.26
C SER A 16 -2.52 14.01 31.92
N SER A 17 -1.28 14.54 32.01
CA SER A 17 -0.46 14.72 30.80
C SER A 17 0.03 13.42 30.18
N TRP A 18 -0.12 12.29 30.86
CA TRP A 18 0.22 10.97 30.32
C TRP A 18 -0.75 10.48 29.24
N TRP A 19 -1.93 11.08 29.14
CA TRP A 19 -2.92 10.77 28.11
C TRP A 19 -2.55 11.37 26.76
N LEU A 20 -1.80 12.47 26.76
CA LEU A 20 -1.34 13.11 25.53
C LEU A 20 -0.45 12.20 24.68
N PRO A 21 0.57 11.50 25.22
CA PRO A 21 1.35 10.57 24.41
C PRO A 21 0.54 9.35 23.96
N VAL A 22 -0.43 8.89 24.74
CA VAL A 22 -1.31 7.77 24.35
C VAL A 22 -2.22 8.16 23.18
N LEU A 23 -2.78 9.36 23.18
CA LEU A 23 -3.60 9.86 22.06
C LEU A 23 -2.77 10.10 20.80
N VAL A 24 -1.53 10.59 20.93
CA VAL A 24 -0.63 10.80 19.81
C VAL A 24 -0.21 9.45 19.18
N THR A 25 0.11 8.43 19.99
CA THR A 25 0.47 7.11 19.47
C THR A 25 -0.71 6.39 18.81
N LEU A 26 -1.93 6.58 19.31
CA LEU A 26 -3.12 6.00 18.71
C LEU A 26 -3.48 6.69 17.37
N GLY A 27 -3.21 7.99 17.24
CA GLY A 27 -3.41 8.74 15.99
C GLY A 27 -2.45 8.33 14.87
N LEU A 28 -1.20 7.98 15.18
CA LEU A 28 -0.23 7.52 14.18
C LEU A 28 -0.53 6.11 13.64
N ALA A 29 -1.20 5.26 14.42
CA ALA A 29 -1.56 3.91 13.98
C ALA A 29 -2.65 3.90 12.89
N ALA A 30 -3.49 4.93 12.81
CA ALA A 30 -4.59 5.00 11.86
C ALA A 30 -4.19 5.39 10.42
N THR A 31 -3.01 6.00 10.24
CA THR A 31 -2.53 6.45 8.92
C THR A 31 -1.78 5.39 8.11
N GLY A 32 -1.48 4.23 8.71
CA GLY A 32 -0.66 3.18 8.08
C GLY A 32 -1.41 2.18 7.19
N CYS A 33 -2.73 2.07 7.28
CA CYS A 33 -3.46 0.99 6.61
C CYS A 33 -3.49 1.12 5.08
N GLY A 34 -3.61 2.32 4.53
CA GLY A 34 -3.64 2.53 3.08
C GLY A 34 -2.32 2.18 2.40
N ASN A 35 -1.21 2.55 3.00
CA ASN A 35 0.13 2.25 2.48
C ASN A 35 0.43 0.73 2.49
N PHE A 36 -0.03 0.01 3.50
CA PHE A 36 0.19 -1.44 3.59
C PHE A 36 -0.57 -2.20 2.50
N VAL A 37 -1.85 -1.88 2.29
CA VAL A 37 -2.66 -2.51 1.23
C VAL A 37 -2.07 -2.22 -0.14
N TYR A 38 -1.69 -0.97 -0.40
CA TYR A 38 -1.01 -0.58 -1.63
C TYR A 38 0.30 -1.37 -1.85
N ALA A 39 1.14 -1.49 -0.81
CA ALA A 39 2.41 -2.20 -0.93
C ALA A 39 2.23 -3.68 -1.31
N ILE A 40 1.22 -4.35 -0.77
CA ILE A 40 0.88 -5.72 -1.16
C ILE A 40 0.42 -5.77 -2.61
N GLN A 41 -0.51 -4.90 -3.00
CA GLN A 41 -1.11 -4.91 -4.32
C GLN A 41 -0.09 -4.58 -5.42
N VAL A 42 0.73 -3.56 -5.24
CA VAL A 42 1.75 -3.19 -6.23
C VAL A 42 2.85 -4.24 -6.35
N ASN A 43 3.22 -4.91 -5.24
CA ASN A 43 4.18 -6.01 -5.30
C ASN A 43 3.63 -7.21 -6.07
N SER A 44 2.35 -7.57 -5.86
CA SER A 44 1.68 -8.63 -6.62
C SER A 44 1.62 -8.29 -8.11
N ALA A 45 1.17 -7.10 -8.46
CA ALA A 45 1.09 -6.64 -9.84
C ALA A 45 2.46 -6.62 -10.52
N SER A 46 3.49 -6.12 -9.84
CA SER A 46 4.86 -6.07 -10.36
C SER A 46 5.47 -7.46 -10.57
N ALA A 47 5.22 -8.40 -9.65
CA ALA A 47 5.68 -9.78 -9.81
C ALA A 47 5.05 -10.47 -11.03
N LYS A 48 3.76 -10.25 -11.27
CA LYS A 48 3.07 -10.78 -12.45
C LYS A 48 3.54 -10.12 -13.75
N LEU A 49 3.83 -8.83 -13.72
CA LEU A 49 4.39 -8.14 -14.87
C LEU A 49 5.77 -8.70 -15.24
N GLU A 50 6.61 -8.99 -14.26
CA GLU A 50 7.92 -9.61 -14.48
C GLU A 50 7.78 -11.07 -14.99
N GLU A 51 6.81 -11.82 -14.49
CA GLU A 51 6.47 -13.14 -15.04
C GLU A 51 6.03 -13.02 -16.50
N ALA A 52 5.14 -12.09 -16.83
CA ALA A 52 4.72 -11.83 -18.21
C ALA A 52 5.92 -11.52 -19.10
N ARG A 53 6.83 -10.68 -18.61
CA ARG A 53 8.06 -10.33 -19.32
C ARG A 53 8.94 -11.55 -19.59
N SER A 54 9.15 -12.38 -18.59
CA SER A 54 9.96 -13.61 -18.71
C SER A 54 9.40 -14.59 -19.75
N LEU A 55 8.08 -14.55 -19.97
CA LEU A 55 7.38 -15.32 -20.99
C LEU A 55 7.37 -14.65 -22.38
N GLY A 56 8.02 -13.49 -22.52
CA GLY A 56 8.06 -12.75 -23.77
C GLY A 56 6.76 -12.03 -24.12
N ALA A 57 5.95 -11.65 -23.11
CA ALA A 57 4.68 -10.98 -23.33
C ALA A 57 4.81 -9.62 -24.04
N GLU A 58 5.97 -8.96 -23.95
CA GLU A 58 6.25 -7.76 -24.74
C GLU A 58 6.09 -8.00 -26.26
N GLN A 59 6.38 -9.21 -26.72
CA GLN A 59 6.27 -9.61 -28.11
C GLN A 59 4.93 -10.31 -28.42
N TYR A 60 4.45 -11.17 -27.52
CA TYR A 60 3.28 -12.03 -27.78
C TYR A 60 1.96 -11.43 -27.34
N ALA A 61 1.98 -10.49 -26.43
CA ALA A 61 0.81 -9.79 -25.88
C ALA A 61 1.14 -8.30 -25.57
N PRO A 62 1.62 -7.54 -26.57
CA PRO A 62 2.18 -6.21 -26.32
C PRO A 62 1.16 -5.24 -25.73
N TYR A 63 -0.10 -5.31 -26.15
CA TYR A 63 -1.13 -4.45 -25.62
C TYR A 63 -1.34 -4.69 -24.12
N GLU A 64 -1.57 -5.91 -23.71
CA GLU A 64 -1.83 -6.28 -22.32
C GLU A 64 -0.61 -6.01 -21.44
N TYR A 65 0.58 -6.28 -21.92
CA TYR A 65 1.82 -6.05 -21.21
C TYR A 65 2.05 -4.57 -20.94
N TRP A 66 1.99 -3.74 -21.97
CA TRP A 66 2.25 -2.30 -21.82
C TRP A 66 1.11 -1.58 -21.07
N PHE A 67 -0.11 -2.03 -21.23
CA PHE A 67 -1.25 -1.53 -20.46
C PHE A 67 -1.06 -1.83 -18.95
N ALA A 68 -0.64 -3.05 -18.60
CA ALA A 68 -0.30 -3.41 -17.22
C ALA A 68 0.85 -2.55 -16.67
N TYR A 69 1.91 -2.39 -17.44
CA TYR A 69 3.08 -1.59 -17.08
C TYR A 69 2.69 -0.15 -16.74
N GLU A 70 1.97 0.52 -17.63
CA GLU A 70 1.55 1.92 -17.44
C GLU A 70 0.66 2.11 -16.20
N HIS A 71 -0.24 1.16 -15.95
CA HIS A 71 -1.11 1.21 -14.77
C HIS A 71 -0.33 1.02 -13.47
N ILE A 72 0.65 0.13 -13.45
CA ILE A 72 1.52 -0.07 -12.29
C ILE A 72 2.39 1.15 -12.04
N GLU A 73 2.96 1.75 -13.09
CA GLU A 73 3.73 3.00 -12.95
C GLU A 73 2.85 4.15 -12.43
N LYS A 74 1.63 4.28 -12.97
CA LYS A 74 0.70 5.30 -12.50
C LYS A 74 0.28 5.06 -11.04
N ALA A 75 0.09 3.81 -10.62
CA ALA A 75 -0.18 3.48 -9.24
C ALA A 75 0.94 3.97 -8.30
N GLN A 76 2.19 3.82 -8.71
CA GLN A 76 3.34 4.32 -7.96
C GLN A 76 3.36 5.85 -7.89
N SER A 77 2.96 6.54 -8.97
CA SER A 77 2.83 7.98 -9.00
C SER A 77 1.77 8.48 -8.02
N GLU A 78 0.56 7.92 -8.04
CA GLU A 78 -0.53 8.29 -7.13
C GLU A 78 -0.15 8.03 -5.67
N ALA A 79 0.54 6.91 -5.40
CA ALA A 79 1.03 6.62 -4.05
C ALA A 79 2.08 7.63 -3.58
N SER A 80 2.90 8.18 -4.46
CA SER A 80 3.87 9.22 -4.12
C SER A 80 3.20 10.54 -3.70
N GLU A 81 1.97 10.75 -4.16
CA GLU A 81 1.10 11.86 -3.79
C GLU A 81 0.20 11.54 -2.57
N ALA A 82 0.42 10.39 -1.95
CA ALA A 82 -0.35 9.84 -0.83
C ALA A 82 -1.81 9.47 -1.17
N ASP A 83 -2.15 9.35 -2.46
CA ASP A 83 -3.45 8.83 -2.91
C ASP A 83 -3.42 7.31 -3.04
N TYR A 84 -3.38 6.65 -1.88
CA TYR A 84 -3.31 5.18 -1.82
C TYR A 84 -4.58 4.48 -2.32
N SER A 85 -5.74 5.15 -2.28
CA SER A 85 -6.99 4.59 -2.76
C SER A 85 -6.98 4.39 -4.27
N ASP A 86 -6.56 5.40 -5.00
CA ASP A 86 -6.46 5.33 -6.46
C ASP A 86 -5.25 4.51 -6.90
N ALA A 87 -4.14 4.58 -6.14
CA ALA A 87 -2.98 3.73 -6.36
C ALA A 87 -3.33 2.22 -6.29
N VAL A 88 -4.14 1.78 -5.31
CA VAL A 88 -4.60 0.39 -5.20
C VAL A 88 -5.42 -0.02 -6.41
N LYS A 89 -6.40 0.78 -6.83
CA LYS A 89 -7.25 0.49 -8.01
C LYS A 89 -6.43 0.36 -9.29
N LEU A 90 -5.46 1.24 -9.47
CA LEU A 90 -4.57 1.20 -10.63
C LEU A 90 -3.68 -0.05 -10.62
N ALA A 91 -3.15 -0.43 -9.45
CA ALA A 91 -2.37 -1.65 -9.31
C ALA A 91 -3.21 -2.91 -9.57
N GLU A 92 -4.47 -2.95 -9.12
CA GLU A 92 -5.40 -4.05 -9.42
C GLU A 92 -5.64 -4.20 -10.93
N VAL A 93 -5.88 -3.09 -11.62
CA VAL A 93 -6.03 -3.10 -13.09
C VAL A 93 -4.74 -3.57 -13.76
N GLY A 94 -3.59 -3.09 -13.30
CA GLY A 94 -2.28 -3.53 -13.79
C GLY A 94 -2.08 -5.02 -13.60
N GLU A 95 -2.45 -5.57 -12.44
CA GLU A 95 -2.36 -7.00 -12.13
C GLU A 95 -3.25 -7.83 -13.06
N GLU A 96 -4.50 -7.41 -13.29
CA GLU A 96 -5.42 -8.10 -14.20
C GLU A 96 -4.87 -8.19 -15.63
N TYR A 97 -4.30 -7.10 -16.13
CA TYR A 97 -3.72 -7.09 -17.47
C TYR A 97 -2.39 -7.84 -17.56
N ALA A 98 -1.60 -7.87 -16.50
CA ALA A 98 -0.42 -8.73 -16.41
C ALA A 98 -0.81 -10.22 -16.47
N ASP A 99 -1.88 -10.65 -15.79
CA ASP A 99 -2.42 -12.00 -15.89
C ASP A 99 -2.89 -12.35 -17.34
N LYS A 100 -3.55 -11.42 -18.01
CA LYS A 100 -3.94 -11.58 -19.41
C LYS A 100 -2.70 -11.74 -20.32
N ALA A 101 -1.68 -10.93 -20.10
CA ALA A 101 -0.42 -10.99 -20.84
C ALA A 101 0.30 -12.34 -20.63
N ILE A 102 0.36 -12.84 -19.39
CA ILE A 102 0.90 -14.16 -19.04
C ILE A 102 0.16 -15.26 -19.81
N LYS A 103 -1.17 -15.23 -19.77
CA LYS A 103 -2.00 -16.23 -20.45
C LYS A 103 -1.74 -16.25 -21.95
N LEU A 104 -1.76 -15.09 -22.60
CA LEU A 104 -1.56 -14.96 -24.03
C LEU A 104 -0.16 -15.40 -24.46
N ALA A 105 0.88 -15.03 -23.70
CA ALA A 105 2.24 -15.45 -23.96
C ALA A 105 2.39 -16.98 -23.84
N ARG A 106 1.80 -17.61 -22.83
CA ARG A 106 1.78 -19.06 -22.66
C ARG A 106 1.03 -19.76 -23.81
N ASP A 107 -0.08 -19.19 -24.25
CA ASP A 107 -0.85 -19.74 -25.38
C ASP A 107 -0.05 -19.67 -26.69
N ALA A 108 0.67 -18.57 -26.92
CA ALA A 108 1.57 -18.41 -28.06
C ALA A 108 2.67 -19.47 -28.06
N HIS A 109 3.30 -19.74 -26.92
CA HIS A 109 4.31 -20.79 -26.78
C HIS A 109 3.74 -22.19 -27.04
N ARG A 110 2.53 -22.49 -26.56
CA ARG A 110 1.85 -23.76 -26.84
C ARG A 110 1.48 -23.91 -28.32
N GLY A 111 1.09 -22.83 -28.97
CA GLY A 111 0.80 -22.81 -30.41
C GLY A 111 2.03 -23.02 -31.30
N ALA A 112 3.18 -22.47 -30.91
CA ALA A 112 4.43 -22.58 -31.62
C ALA A 112 5.04 -23.99 -31.55
N GLY A 113 4.68 -24.80 -30.54
CA GLY A 113 5.16 -26.18 -30.38
C GLY A 113 4.36 -27.25 -31.13
N ARG A 114 3.40 -26.85 -31.95
CA ARG A 114 2.61 -27.73 -32.82
C ARG A 114 3.02 -27.55 -34.27
#